data_5ee019fd16f456c911b1871eb8b5f247
#
_entry.id   5ee019fd16f456c911b1871eb8b5f247
#
_cell.length_a   1.000
_cell.length_b   1.000
_cell.length_c   1.000
_cell.angle_alpha   90.00
_cell.angle_beta   90.00
_cell.angle_gamma   90.00
#
_symmetry.space_group_name_H-M   'P 1'
#
loop_
_entity.id
_entity.type
_entity.pdbx_description
1 polymer ?
#
loop_
_entity_poly.entity_id
_entity_poly.type
_entity_poly.pdbx_seq_one_letter_code
_entity_poly.pdbx_strand_id
1 'polypeptide(L)'
;SLGLVGSEMGIRDRKERLSPYVRADGLRYLRFPGGSTNTVSRRYGGRGLMQQLKEEVTAKGYAYVDWNVCAEDAVGGKPSAGTIFRNIVRETGEQTQCIVLMHDSATTRTTAEALPDIIQWYKDNGFAFLTVEQAVPLPTT
;
A
#
# COMPACT_ATOMS: atom_id res chain seq x y z
N SER A 1 -25.20 0.71 0.19
CA SER A 1 -25.07 0.20 1.56
C SER A 1 -24.27 -1.11 1.66
N LEU A 2 -24.42 -2.05 0.72
CA LEU A 2 -23.67 -3.33 0.75
C LEU A 2 -22.14 -3.17 0.62
N GLY A 3 -21.65 -2.17 -0.11
CA GLY A 3 -20.21 -1.90 -0.25
C GLY A 3 -19.55 -1.38 1.03
N LEU A 4 -20.26 -0.58 1.83
CA LEU A 4 -19.78 -0.04 3.10
C LEU A 4 -19.72 -1.13 4.18
N VAL A 5 -20.73 -1.98 4.26
CA VAL A 5 -20.76 -3.14 5.17
C VAL A 5 -19.61 -4.11 4.83
N GLY A 6 -19.30 -4.32 3.56
CA GLY A 6 -18.19 -5.17 3.12
C GLY A 6 -16.82 -4.63 3.53
N SER A 7 -16.61 -3.30 3.51
CA SER A 7 -15.34 -2.69 3.94
C SER A 7 -15.12 -2.78 5.45
N GLU A 8 -16.16 -2.56 6.25
CA GLU A 8 -16.10 -2.73 7.72
C GLU A 8 -15.78 -4.18 8.11
N MET A 9 -16.48 -5.14 7.50
CA MET A 9 -16.23 -6.57 7.72
C MET A 9 -14.81 -6.94 7.32
N GLY A 10 -14.30 -6.42 6.20
CA GLY A 10 -12.94 -6.70 5.75
C GLY A 10 -11.86 -6.16 6.69
N ILE A 11 -12.02 -4.95 7.22
CA ILE A 11 -11.09 -4.38 8.20
C ILE A 11 -11.13 -5.18 9.50
N ARG A 12 -12.30 -5.51 10.00
CA ARG A 12 -12.47 -6.30 11.23
C ARG A 12 -11.88 -7.71 11.09
N ASP A 13 -12.19 -8.40 10.01
CA ASP A 13 -11.68 -9.76 9.74
C ASP A 13 -10.13 -9.78 9.71
N ARG A 14 -9.52 -8.80 9.05
CA ARG A 14 -8.06 -8.68 9.01
C ARG A 14 -7.45 -8.38 10.38
N LYS A 15 -8.07 -7.48 11.15
CA LYS A 15 -7.63 -7.19 12.51
C LYS A 15 -7.69 -8.44 13.41
N GLU A 16 -8.78 -9.19 13.35
CA GLU A 16 -8.95 -10.43 14.09
C GLU A 16 -7.88 -11.46 13.72
N ARG A 17 -7.60 -11.64 12.43
CA ARG A 17 -6.57 -12.57 11.95
C ARG A 17 -5.16 -12.15 12.33
N LEU A 18 -4.87 -10.88 12.42
CA LEU A 18 -3.56 -10.35 12.77
C LEU A 18 -3.35 -10.21 14.28
N SER A 19 -4.41 -10.18 15.07
CA SER A 19 -4.33 -9.95 16.53
C SER A 19 -3.41 -10.90 17.31
N PRO A 20 -3.21 -12.18 16.89
CA PRO A 20 -2.25 -13.05 17.56
C PRO A 20 -0.78 -12.66 17.33
N TYR A 21 -0.50 -11.84 16.29
CA TYR A 21 0.86 -11.52 15.85
C TYR A 21 1.24 -10.06 16.08
N VAL A 22 0.25 -9.17 16.09
CA VAL A 22 0.45 -7.72 16.23
C VAL A 22 -0.66 -7.12 17.09
N ARG A 23 -0.37 -5.99 17.72
CA ARG A 23 -1.38 -5.24 18.47
C ARG A 23 -2.40 -4.64 17.49
N ALA A 24 -3.60 -5.18 17.48
CA ALA A 24 -4.66 -4.79 16.55
C ALA A 24 -5.14 -3.33 16.74
N ASP A 25 -5.02 -2.78 17.95
CA ASP A 25 -5.31 -1.39 18.29
C ASP A 25 -4.33 -0.40 17.63
N GLY A 26 -3.10 -0.84 17.33
CA GLY A 26 -2.09 -0.07 16.59
C GLY A 26 -2.26 -0.08 15.07
N LEU A 27 -3.13 -0.93 14.51
CA LEU A 27 -3.36 -1.03 13.07
C LEU A 27 -4.28 0.10 12.60
N ARG A 28 -3.70 1.26 12.29
CA ARG A 28 -4.43 2.46 11.86
C ARG A 28 -4.18 2.89 10.42
N TYR A 29 -3.37 2.13 9.71
CA TYR A 29 -3.05 2.41 8.31
C TYR A 29 -3.63 1.35 7.40
N LEU A 30 -4.16 1.76 6.28
CA LEU A 30 -4.70 0.87 5.26
C LEU A 30 -4.33 1.34 3.86
N ARG A 31 -4.46 0.47 2.91
CA ARG A 31 -4.33 0.76 1.48
C ARG A 31 -5.55 0.22 0.75
N PHE A 32 -6.16 1.07 -0.07
CA PHE A 32 -7.23 0.62 -0.95
C PHE A 32 -6.67 -0.23 -2.10
N PRO A 33 -7.29 -1.37 -2.42
CA PRO A 33 -6.94 -2.11 -3.63
C PRO A 33 -7.04 -1.21 -4.86
N GLY A 34 -5.97 -1.15 -5.66
CA GLY A 34 -5.88 -0.24 -6.80
C GLY A 34 -5.71 1.25 -6.45
N GLY A 35 -5.49 1.57 -5.17
CA GLY A 35 -5.28 2.94 -4.69
C GLY A 35 -6.56 3.72 -4.41
N SER A 36 -6.41 4.87 -3.76
CA SER A 36 -7.52 5.73 -3.33
C SER A 36 -8.24 6.46 -4.49
N THR A 37 -7.66 6.42 -5.67
CA THR A 37 -8.19 7.05 -6.89
C THR A 37 -8.67 6.03 -7.93
N ASN A 38 -8.71 4.73 -7.58
CA ASN A 38 -9.11 3.71 -8.54
C ASN A 38 -10.51 3.95 -9.10
N THR A 39 -10.70 3.62 -10.36
CA THR A 39 -11.96 3.79 -11.08
C THR A 39 -12.77 2.49 -11.18
N VAL A 40 -12.17 1.36 -10.85
CA VAL A 40 -12.83 0.03 -10.91
C VAL A 40 -13.99 -0.04 -9.93
N SER A 41 -13.87 0.62 -8.79
CA SER A 41 -14.93 0.75 -7.77
C SER A 41 -16.25 1.31 -8.33
N ARG A 42 -16.19 2.11 -9.40
CA ARG A 42 -17.38 2.69 -10.04
C ARG A 42 -18.35 1.63 -10.57
N ARG A 43 -17.86 0.44 -10.92
CA ARG A 43 -18.69 -0.68 -11.38
C ARG A 43 -19.54 -1.29 -10.26
N TYR A 44 -19.11 -1.11 -9.00
CA TYR A 44 -19.71 -1.76 -7.83
C TYR A 44 -20.55 -0.80 -6.97
N GLY A 45 -20.25 0.49 -6.97
CA GLY A 45 -20.93 1.47 -6.12
C GLY A 45 -21.04 2.88 -6.72
N GLY A 46 -20.83 3.03 -8.02
CA GLY A 46 -20.93 4.32 -8.70
C GLY A 46 -19.72 5.24 -8.49
N ARG A 47 -19.82 6.45 -9.02
CA ARG A 47 -18.70 7.43 -9.03
C ARG A 47 -18.31 7.94 -7.66
N GLY A 48 -19.24 7.92 -6.70
CA GLY A 48 -19.01 8.45 -5.34
C GLY A 48 -18.43 7.45 -4.35
N LEU A 49 -18.37 6.14 -4.68
CA LEU A 49 -18.01 5.10 -3.72
C LEU A 49 -16.65 5.32 -3.07
N MET A 50 -15.61 5.64 -3.84
CA MET A 50 -14.27 5.85 -3.28
C MET A 50 -14.22 7.06 -2.36
N GLN A 51 -14.95 8.12 -2.66
CA GLN A 51 -15.02 9.28 -1.80
C GLN A 51 -15.69 8.94 -0.47
N GLN A 52 -16.82 8.24 -0.51
CA GLN A 52 -17.51 7.76 0.70
C GLN A 52 -16.61 6.85 1.56
N LEU A 53 -15.90 5.92 0.94
CA LEU A 53 -14.97 5.03 1.63
C LEU A 53 -13.82 5.80 2.31
N LYS A 54 -13.25 6.79 1.63
CA LYS A 54 -12.20 7.65 2.21
C LYS A 54 -12.71 8.42 3.43
N GLU A 55 -13.88 9.03 3.31
CA GLU A 55 -14.51 9.76 4.41
C GLU A 55 -14.80 8.84 5.61
N GLU A 56 -15.34 7.66 5.34
CA GLU A 56 -15.67 6.70 6.39
C GLU A 56 -14.45 6.18 7.13
N VAL A 57 -13.39 5.74 6.43
CA VAL A 57 -12.19 5.24 7.09
C VAL A 57 -11.47 6.34 7.86
N THR A 58 -11.48 7.58 7.34
CA THR A 58 -10.91 8.75 8.02
C THR A 58 -11.70 9.09 9.27
N ALA A 59 -13.03 9.09 9.22
CA ALA A 59 -13.90 9.33 10.37
C ALA A 59 -13.70 8.28 11.49
N LYS A 60 -13.29 7.07 11.13
CA LYS A 60 -12.94 6.00 12.08
C LYS A 60 -11.49 6.07 12.60
N GLY A 61 -10.75 7.12 12.27
CA GLY A 61 -9.38 7.33 12.72
C GLY A 61 -8.33 6.52 11.97
N TYR A 62 -8.65 6.01 10.77
CA TYR A 62 -7.66 5.37 9.89
C TYR A 62 -7.07 6.37 8.91
N ALA A 63 -5.78 6.22 8.64
CA ALA A 63 -5.15 6.82 7.48
C ALA A 63 -5.07 5.81 6.33
N TYR A 64 -5.30 6.25 5.11
CA TYR A 64 -5.02 5.44 3.93
C TYR A 64 -3.75 5.92 3.25
N VAL A 65 -3.00 4.99 2.68
CA VAL A 65 -1.69 5.25 2.08
C VAL A 65 -1.72 4.78 0.64
N ASP A 66 -1.41 5.69 -0.27
CA ASP A 66 -1.13 5.39 -1.67
C ASP A 66 0.38 5.26 -1.88
N TRP A 67 0.80 5.11 -3.12
CA TRP A 67 2.20 4.99 -3.51
C TRP A 67 2.51 5.89 -4.71
N ASN A 68 3.77 6.23 -4.87
CA ASN A 68 4.27 6.98 -6.02
C ASN A 68 5.40 6.25 -6.76
N VAL A 69 5.80 5.07 -6.29
CA VAL A 69 6.73 4.16 -6.97
C VAL A 69 6.11 2.77 -6.97
N CYS A 70 6.01 2.14 -8.13
CA CYS A 70 5.48 0.78 -8.27
C CYS A 70 6.57 -0.17 -8.79
N ALA A 71 6.77 -1.28 -8.08
CA ALA A 71 7.72 -2.31 -8.49
C ALA A 71 7.26 -3.09 -9.73
N GLU A 72 5.97 -3.03 -10.08
CA GLU A 72 5.34 -3.83 -11.14
C GLU A 72 5.61 -5.34 -10.99
N ASP A 73 5.72 -5.79 -9.75
CA ASP A 73 6.11 -7.15 -9.38
C ASP A 73 4.95 -8.17 -9.43
N ALA A 74 3.72 -7.68 -9.39
CA ALA A 74 2.50 -8.50 -9.47
C ALA A 74 1.84 -8.50 -10.85
N VAL A 75 2.51 -7.94 -11.87
CA VAL A 75 2.04 -8.00 -13.26
C VAL A 75 2.27 -9.38 -13.88
N GLY A 76 1.48 -9.74 -14.88
CA GLY A 76 1.66 -11.00 -15.60
C GLY A 76 3.09 -11.16 -16.14
N GLY A 77 3.57 -12.42 -16.18
CA GLY A 77 4.90 -12.74 -16.70
C GLY A 77 6.01 -12.91 -15.66
N LYS A 78 5.71 -12.77 -14.36
CA LYS A 78 6.65 -13.02 -13.25
C LYS A 78 8.01 -12.33 -13.48
N PRO A 79 8.10 -11.01 -13.31
CA PRO A 79 9.32 -10.27 -13.60
C PRO A 79 10.51 -10.77 -12.74
N SER A 80 11.71 -10.75 -13.30
CA SER A 80 12.93 -11.09 -12.56
C SER A 80 13.25 -10.05 -11.50
N ALA A 81 14.05 -10.42 -10.49
CA ALA A 81 14.54 -9.48 -9.48
C ALA A 81 15.22 -8.24 -10.10
N GLY A 82 16.04 -8.43 -11.14
CA GLY A 82 16.66 -7.32 -11.86
C GLY A 82 15.68 -6.42 -12.61
N THR A 83 14.57 -6.97 -13.09
CA THR A 83 13.51 -6.16 -13.72
C THR A 83 12.77 -5.33 -12.67
N ILE A 84 12.42 -5.93 -11.54
CA ILE A 84 11.79 -5.24 -10.40
C ILE A 84 12.67 -4.09 -9.91
N PHE A 85 13.97 -4.34 -9.73
CA PHE A 85 14.94 -3.32 -9.35
C PHE A 85 14.95 -2.15 -10.33
N ARG A 86 15.08 -2.42 -11.64
CA ARG A 86 15.07 -1.37 -12.67
C ARG A 86 13.77 -0.58 -12.72
N ASN A 87 12.62 -1.24 -12.48
CA ASN A 87 11.34 -0.55 -12.43
C ASN A 87 11.32 0.46 -11.29
N ILE A 88 11.78 0.08 -10.10
CA ILE A 88 11.82 0.97 -8.93
C ILE A 88 12.77 2.14 -9.19
N VAL A 89 13.96 1.91 -9.70
CA VAL A 89 14.92 2.98 -10.04
C VAL A 89 14.31 3.96 -11.05
N ARG A 90 13.69 3.43 -12.11
CA ARG A 90 13.03 4.25 -13.13
C ARG A 90 11.89 5.09 -12.55
N GLU A 91 11.01 4.46 -11.78
CA GLU A 91 9.83 5.12 -11.19
C GLU A 91 10.24 6.16 -10.13
N THR A 92 11.30 5.90 -9.38
CA THR A 92 11.85 6.86 -8.42
C THR A 92 12.33 8.13 -9.12
N GLY A 93 13.05 8.01 -10.23
CA GLY A 93 13.49 9.16 -11.00
C GLY A 93 14.16 10.24 -10.13
N GLU A 94 13.64 11.45 -10.18
CA GLU A 94 14.11 12.60 -9.39
C GLU A 94 13.26 12.84 -8.11
N GLN A 95 12.38 11.91 -7.75
CA GLN A 95 11.56 12.06 -6.55
C GLN A 95 12.42 12.00 -5.30
N THR A 96 12.12 12.86 -4.33
CA THR A 96 12.84 12.94 -3.04
C THR A 96 12.10 12.26 -1.89
N GLN A 97 10.84 11.91 -2.10
CA GLN A 97 10.01 11.17 -1.17
C GLN A 97 9.30 10.05 -1.92
N CYS A 98 9.51 8.80 -1.50
CA CYS A 98 8.98 7.63 -2.18
C CYS A 98 8.21 6.74 -1.21
N ILE A 99 7.01 6.37 -1.62
CA ILE A 99 6.26 5.25 -1.05
C ILE A 99 6.22 4.17 -2.11
N VAL A 100 6.92 3.09 -1.86
CA VAL A 100 7.14 2.01 -2.84
C VAL A 100 6.12 0.90 -2.64
N LEU A 101 5.36 0.58 -3.67
CA LEU A 101 4.45 -0.56 -3.69
C LEU A 101 5.17 -1.81 -4.16
N MET A 102 5.14 -2.83 -3.33
CA MET A 102 5.59 -4.20 -3.62
C MET A 102 4.60 -5.21 -3.05
N HIS A 103 4.69 -6.47 -3.46
CA HIS A 103 3.82 -7.54 -2.99
C HIS A 103 4.64 -8.66 -2.34
N ASP A 104 4.04 -9.32 -1.35
CA ASP A 104 4.64 -10.39 -0.54
C ASP A 104 3.89 -11.73 -0.66
N SER A 105 3.34 -12.01 -1.83
CA SER A 105 2.63 -13.25 -2.10
C SER A 105 3.57 -14.39 -2.51
N ALA A 106 3.08 -15.63 -2.43
CA ALA A 106 3.84 -16.81 -2.89
C ALA A 106 4.26 -16.75 -4.37
N THR A 107 3.59 -15.92 -5.17
CA THR A 107 3.89 -15.74 -6.60
C THR A 107 4.89 -14.62 -6.88
N THR A 108 5.30 -13.86 -5.86
CA THR A 108 6.21 -12.71 -5.97
C THR A 108 7.54 -12.95 -5.23
N ARG A 109 8.08 -14.16 -5.30
CA ARG A 109 9.37 -14.52 -4.68
C ARG A 109 10.51 -13.64 -5.16
N THR A 110 10.52 -13.26 -6.42
CA THR A 110 11.54 -12.37 -7.01
C THR A 110 11.55 -10.97 -6.41
N THR A 111 10.44 -10.53 -5.82
CA THR A 111 10.38 -9.28 -5.04
C THR A 111 11.27 -9.37 -3.80
N ALA A 112 11.18 -10.46 -3.04
CA ALA A 112 12.04 -10.70 -1.88
C ALA A 112 13.52 -10.81 -2.29
N GLU A 113 13.81 -11.42 -3.44
CA GLU A 113 15.17 -11.51 -4.00
C GLU A 113 15.72 -10.13 -4.40
N ALA A 114 14.89 -9.23 -4.90
CA ALA A 114 15.29 -7.88 -5.29
C ALA A 114 15.45 -6.91 -4.10
N LEU A 115 14.79 -7.20 -2.98
CA LEU A 115 14.64 -6.24 -1.88
C LEU A 115 15.97 -5.77 -1.27
N PRO A 116 16.99 -6.61 -1.03
CA PRO A 116 18.28 -6.17 -0.51
C PRO A 116 18.95 -5.12 -1.40
N ASP A 117 18.96 -5.33 -2.70
CA ASP A 117 19.57 -4.42 -3.67
C ASP A 117 18.79 -3.10 -3.75
N ILE A 118 17.47 -3.15 -3.70
CA ILE A 118 16.60 -1.98 -3.66
C ILE A 118 16.89 -1.11 -2.43
N ILE A 119 16.97 -1.74 -1.27
CA ILE A 119 17.27 -1.04 0.00
C ILE A 119 18.65 -0.40 -0.08
N GLN A 120 19.64 -1.13 -0.58
CA GLN A 120 21.01 -0.62 -0.70
C GLN A 120 21.07 0.57 -1.68
N TRP A 121 20.39 0.46 -2.82
CA TRP A 121 20.34 1.54 -3.79
C TRP A 121 19.75 2.84 -3.21
N TYR A 122 18.63 2.75 -2.49
CA TYR A 122 18.05 3.93 -1.83
C TYR A 122 19.01 4.55 -0.81
N LYS A 123 19.70 3.73 0.00
CA LYS A 123 20.71 4.22 0.96
C LYS A 123 21.85 4.94 0.24
N ASP A 124 22.37 4.35 -0.84
CA ASP A 124 23.47 4.90 -1.62
C ASP A 124 23.08 6.22 -2.32
N ASN A 125 21.80 6.43 -2.59
CA ASN A 125 21.25 7.66 -3.16
C ASN A 125 20.74 8.65 -2.08
N GLY A 126 21.07 8.46 -0.81
CA GLY A 126 20.84 9.42 0.26
C GLY A 126 19.44 9.40 0.86
N PHE A 127 18.64 8.38 0.58
CA PHE A 127 17.31 8.24 1.18
C PHE A 127 17.40 7.68 2.59
N ALA A 128 16.62 8.27 3.50
CA ALA A 128 16.36 7.72 4.82
C ALA A 128 15.05 6.91 4.80
N PHE A 129 15.05 5.78 5.50
CA PHE A 129 13.85 4.95 5.63
C PHE A 129 13.04 5.40 6.85
N LEU A 130 11.74 5.56 6.65
CA LEU A 130 10.79 5.89 7.69
C LEU A 130 9.73 4.79 7.79
N THR A 131 9.16 4.64 8.97
CA THR A 131 7.92 3.87 9.11
C THR A 131 6.75 4.65 8.53
N VAL A 132 5.65 3.96 8.18
CA VAL A 132 4.44 4.64 7.70
C VAL A 132 3.94 5.66 8.73
N GLU A 133 4.01 5.34 10.02
CA GLU A 133 3.61 6.24 11.11
C GLU A 133 4.42 7.54 11.16
N GLN A 134 5.70 7.47 10.81
CA GLN A 134 6.57 8.64 10.76
C GLN A 134 6.32 9.50 9.50
N ALA A 135 5.92 8.85 8.40
CA ALA A 135 5.77 9.50 7.11
C ALA A 135 4.36 10.05 6.86
N VAL A 136 3.32 9.41 7.42
CA VAL A 136 1.92 9.72 7.16
C VAL A 136 1.19 9.99 8.48
N PRO A 137 0.79 11.22 8.76
CA PRO A 137 0.06 11.54 9.98
C PRO A 137 -1.32 10.90 9.99
N LEU A 138 -1.76 10.47 11.18
CA LEU A 138 -3.15 10.05 11.38
C LEU A 138 -4.09 11.24 11.26
N PRO A 139 -5.35 11.02 10.80
CA PRO A 139 -6.34 12.08 10.78
C PRO A 139 -6.57 12.60 12.21
N THR A 140 -6.60 13.92 12.32
CA THR A 140 -6.98 14.59 13.57
C THR A 140 -8.48 14.41 13.77
N THR A 141 -8.85 13.87 14.91
CA THR A 141 -10.25 13.76 15.34
C THR A 141 -10.80 15.09 15.81
#